data_2b8e6bdf1344f83bdb1adef690b10286
#
_entry.id   2b8e6bdf1344f83bdb1adef690b10286
#
_cell.length_a   1.000
_cell.length_b   1.000
_cell.length_c   1.000
_cell.angle_alpha   90.00
_cell.angle_beta   90.00
_cell.angle_gamma   90.00
#
_symmetry.space_group_name_H-M   'P 1'
#
loop_
_entity.id
_entity.type
_entity.pdbx_description
1 polymer ?
#
loop_
_entity_poly.entity_id
_entity_poly.type
_entity_poly.pdbx_seq_one_letter_code
_entity_poly.pdbx_strand_id
1 'polypeptide(L)'
;MLDIQHITKTFLKGTPNEHTALSDLSLHLQDGDFVTVIGSNGAGKSTLFNAVAGTFLCDSGKILLDNENITYQKEHLRAKNIGRIFQDPMKGTAPDLTVEENMALAYAKATRNILSSAHRKKDMDYFREKLEKLDMGLETRMRTKMGQLSGGQRQAVTLLMSTMVTPKLLLLDEHTAALDPVTAQKVMEITKEIVKEHNITTMMITHNINQALQTGNRTIMLASGKIVLDLQGEAREKMTLPELLEAYKEKAGKVLDNDRMLLSEE
;
A
#
# COMPACT_ATOMS: atom_id res chain seq x y z
N MET A 1 14.81 -4.53 -0.35
CA MET A 1 14.88 -4.34 1.11
C MET A 1 14.61 -2.86 1.45
N LEU A 2 13.74 -2.57 2.42
CA LEU A 2 13.45 -1.21 2.93
C LEU A 2 14.06 -1.05 4.31
N ASP A 3 14.79 0.05 4.54
CA ASP A 3 15.35 0.38 5.86
C ASP A 3 15.03 1.84 6.21
N ILE A 4 14.26 2.02 7.27
CA ILE A 4 13.82 3.30 7.81
C ILE A 4 14.54 3.50 9.13
N GLN A 5 15.30 4.59 9.26
CA GLN A 5 16.16 4.86 10.39
C GLN A 5 15.78 6.19 11.04
N HIS A 6 15.23 6.14 12.26
CA HIS A 6 14.98 7.29 13.13
C HIS A 6 14.24 8.45 12.48
N ILE A 7 13.22 8.15 11.63
CA ILE A 7 12.46 9.21 10.95
C ILE A 7 11.52 9.93 11.91
N THR A 8 11.50 11.25 11.80
CA THR A 8 10.55 12.12 12.49
C THR A 8 9.85 13.03 11.51
N LYS A 9 8.55 13.26 11.72
CA LYS A 9 7.76 14.21 10.96
C LYS A 9 6.80 14.97 11.84
N THR A 10 6.96 16.29 11.87
CA THR A 10 6.10 17.23 12.58
C THR A 10 5.43 18.14 11.58
N PHE A 11 4.11 18.24 11.63
CA PHE A 11 3.31 19.16 10.82
C PHE A 11 3.03 20.43 11.61
N LEU A 12 2.84 21.54 10.89
CA LEU A 12 2.48 22.87 11.43
C LEU A 12 3.42 23.32 12.56
N LYS A 13 4.72 23.03 12.42
CA LYS A 13 5.75 23.34 13.41
C LYS A 13 5.75 24.81 13.80
N GLY A 14 5.81 25.08 15.10
CA GLY A 14 5.80 26.43 15.68
C GLY A 14 4.41 27.09 15.72
N THR A 15 3.33 26.35 15.47
CA THR A 15 1.95 26.84 15.59
C THR A 15 1.21 26.13 16.74
N PRO A 16 0.07 26.68 17.22
CA PRO A 16 -0.76 25.99 18.23
C PRO A 16 -1.27 24.61 17.81
N ASN A 17 -1.27 24.32 16.50
CA ASN A 17 -1.71 23.05 15.92
C ASN A 17 -0.52 22.15 15.55
N GLU A 18 0.66 22.37 16.14
CA GLU A 18 1.82 21.53 15.93
C GLU A 18 1.52 20.07 16.32
N HIS A 19 1.79 19.15 15.41
CA HIS A 19 1.56 17.74 15.63
C HIS A 19 2.70 16.88 15.06
N THR A 20 3.35 16.11 15.94
CA THR A 20 4.37 15.14 15.54
C THR A 20 3.67 13.82 15.16
N ALA A 21 3.58 13.56 13.88
CA ALA A 21 2.89 12.40 13.32
C ALA A 21 3.77 11.14 13.21
N LEU A 22 5.10 11.31 13.13
CA LEU A 22 6.10 10.23 13.25
C LEU A 22 7.17 10.70 14.24
N SER A 23 7.54 9.85 15.20
CA SER A 23 8.44 10.19 16.28
C SER A 23 9.53 9.14 16.44
N ASP A 24 10.72 9.41 15.90
CA ASP A 24 11.89 8.53 16.01
C ASP A 24 11.59 7.09 15.55
N LEU A 25 10.86 6.95 14.42
CA LEU A 25 10.40 5.66 13.94
C LEU A 25 11.50 4.98 13.13
N SER A 26 11.80 3.73 13.48
CA SER A 26 12.71 2.85 12.75
C SER A 26 11.98 1.57 12.36
N LEU A 27 12.21 1.09 11.12
CA LEU A 27 11.60 -0.13 10.58
C LEU A 27 12.50 -0.71 9.51
N HIS A 28 12.77 -2.01 9.61
CA HIS A 28 13.50 -2.75 8.59
C HIS A 28 12.64 -3.85 8.00
N LEU A 29 12.55 -3.92 6.66
CA LEU A 29 11.89 -4.98 5.92
C LEU A 29 12.91 -5.75 5.10
N GLN A 30 12.77 -7.07 5.09
CA GLN A 30 13.53 -7.95 4.19
C GLN A 30 12.84 -8.03 2.83
N ASP A 31 13.58 -8.52 1.82
CA ASP A 31 13.00 -8.75 0.50
C ASP A 31 11.93 -9.85 0.58
N GLY A 32 10.77 -9.59 0.00
CA GLY A 32 9.62 -10.50 0.04
C GLY A 32 8.77 -10.41 1.31
N ASP A 33 9.11 -9.56 2.29
CA ASP A 33 8.23 -9.34 3.44
C ASP A 33 6.88 -8.76 2.99
N PHE A 34 5.80 -9.32 3.52
CA PHE A 34 4.47 -8.74 3.43
C PHE A 34 4.03 -8.29 4.82
N VAL A 35 4.18 -7.00 5.08
CA VAL A 35 3.95 -6.38 6.38
C VAL A 35 2.58 -5.72 6.42
N THR A 36 1.74 -6.12 7.37
CA THR A 36 0.48 -5.43 7.66
C THR A 36 0.71 -4.35 8.72
N VAL A 37 0.12 -3.18 8.49
CA VAL A 37 0.28 -1.99 9.35
C VAL A 37 -1.09 -1.64 9.92
N ILE A 38 -1.24 -1.76 11.24
CA ILE A 38 -2.47 -1.46 11.97
C ILE A 38 -2.24 -0.36 13.00
N GLY A 39 -3.32 0.18 13.56
CA GLY A 39 -3.30 1.24 14.56
C GLY A 39 -4.51 2.15 14.45
N SER A 40 -4.80 2.93 15.48
CA SER A 40 -5.92 3.87 15.52
C SER A 40 -5.81 4.98 14.47
N ASN A 41 -6.91 5.72 14.26
CA ASN A 41 -6.88 6.93 13.45
C ASN A 41 -5.91 7.95 14.08
N GLY A 42 -5.09 8.58 13.22
CA GLY A 42 -4.04 9.50 13.70
C GLY A 42 -2.79 8.82 14.26
N ALA A 43 -2.67 7.48 14.26
CA ALA A 43 -1.49 6.76 14.74
C ALA A 43 -0.21 7.01 13.92
N GLY A 44 -0.34 7.58 12.70
CA GLY A 44 0.80 7.87 11.82
C GLY A 44 0.92 6.92 10.61
N LYS A 45 -0.02 5.99 10.40
CA LYS A 45 0.03 4.98 9.31
C LYS A 45 0.19 5.60 7.92
N SER A 46 -0.76 6.44 7.51
CA SER A 46 -0.70 7.10 6.20
C SER A 46 0.45 8.10 6.11
N THR A 47 0.88 8.68 7.26
CA THR A 47 2.07 9.52 7.31
C THR A 47 3.34 8.71 7.03
N LEU A 48 3.46 7.50 7.58
CA LEU A 48 4.56 6.58 7.27
C LEU A 48 4.59 6.24 5.77
N PHE A 49 3.45 5.89 5.18
CA PHE A 49 3.36 5.58 3.74
C PHE A 49 3.73 6.79 2.88
N ASN A 50 3.24 7.98 3.22
CA ASN A 50 3.58 9.21 2.52
C ASN A 50 5.07 9.56 2.64
N ALA A 51 5.69 9.33 3.81
CA ALA A 51 7.13 9.51 4.02
C ALA A 51 7.94 8.57 3.14
N VAL A 52 7.58 7.28 3.08
CA VAL A 52 8.23 6.27 2.22
C VAL A 52 8.02 6.57 0.74
N ALA A 53 6.81 6.95 0.33
CA ALA A 53 6.49 7.33 -1.05
C ALA A 53 7.17 8.63 -1.50
N GLY A 54 7.58 9.51 -0.55
CA GLY A 54 8.20 10.80 -0.85
C GLY A 54 7.21 11.91 -1.17
N THR A 55 5.96 11.78 -0.73
CA THR A 55 4.93 12.83 -0.85
C THR A 55 5.33 14.08 -0.06
N PHE A 56 6.10 13.89 1.00
CA PHE A 56 6.81 14.95 1.72
C PHE A 56 8.16 14.40 2.25
N LEU A 57 9.04 15.29 2.67
CA LEU A 57 10.30 14.93 3.31
C LEU A 57 10.14 14.86 4.83
N CYS A 58 10.82 13.90 5.46
CA CYS A 58 10.94 13.83 6.92
C CYS A 58 11.80 14.97 7.44
N ASP A 59 11.59 15.36 8.70
CA ASP A 59 12.36 16.41 9.37
C ASP A 59 13.73 15.89 9.83
N SER A 60 13.81 14.57 10.14
CA SER A 60 15.05 13.87 10.48
C SER A 60 14.97 12.40 10.09
N GLY A 61 16.11 11.71 10.19
CA GLY A 61 16.24 10.29 9.90
C GLY A 61 16.62 10.00 8.45
N LYS A 62 16.58 8.71 8.08
CA LYS A 62 16.95 8.22 6.74
C LYS A 62 15.98 7.16 6.27
N ILE A 63 15.80 7.08 4.95
CA ILE A 63 15.03 6.03 4.27
C ILE A 63 15.92 5.47 3.17
N LEU A 64 16.20 4.17 3.23
CA LEU A 64 16.96 3.46 2.22
C LEU A 64 16.08 2.40 1.56
N LEU A 65 16.19 2.26 0.25
CA LEU A 65 15.55 1.20 -0.53
C LEU A 65 16.65 0.50 -1.34
N ASP A 66 16.88 -0.79 -1.10
CA ASP A 66 17.99 -1.58 -1.63
C ASP A 66 19.37 -0.90 -1.41
N ASN A 67 19.60 -0.43 -0.19
CA ASN A 67 20.78 0.32 0.22
C ASN A 67 20.96 1.69 -0.50
N GLU A 68 20.06 2.08 -1.39
CA GLU A 68 20.05 3.40 -2.00
C GLU A 68 19.33 4.38 -1.05
N ASN A 69 20.00 5.49 -0.70
CA ASN A 69 19.40 6.52 0.12
C ASN A 69 18.39 7.34 -0.70
N ILE A 70 17.10 7.17 -0.40
CA ILE A 70 16.01 7.86 -1.05
C ILE A 70 15.43 9.01 -0.22
N THR A 71 16.01 9.32 0.94
CA THR A 71 15.48 10.28 1.93
C THR A 71 15.03 11.61 1.30
N TYR A 72 15.84 12.15 0.41
CA TYR A 72 15.58 13.45 -0.24
C TYR A 72 15.08 13.33 -1.69
N GLN A 73 14.83 12.10 -2.17
CA GLN A 73 14.27 11.91 -3.50
C GLN A 73 12.80 12.32 -3.51
N LYS A 74 12.41 13.06 -4.56
CA LYS A 74 11.01 13.46 -4.80
C LYS A 74 10.15 12.24 -5.18
N GLU A 75 8.86 12.30 -4.91
CA GLU A 75 7.88 11.24 -5.15
C GLU A 75 7.98 10.62 -6.57
N HIS A 76 8.06 11.44 -7.62
CA HIS A 76 8.14 10.95 -9.00
C HIS A 76 9.41 10.15 -9.32
N LEU A 77 10.50 10.35 -8.57
CA LEU A 77 11.71 9.54 -8.68
C LEU A 77 11.54 8.20 -7.97
N ARG A 78 10.96 8.21 -6.75
CA ARG A 78 10.67 6.99 -5.98
C ARG A 78 9.61 6.12 -6.65
N ALA A 79 8.64 6.73 -7.33
CA ALA A 79 7.57 6.04 -8.04
C ALA A 79 8.05 5.12 -9.20
N LYS A 80 9.34 5.09 -9.51
CA LYS A 80 9.96 4.11 -10.43
C LYS A 80 10.17 2.76 -9.77
N ASN A 81 10.39 2.77 -8.45
CA ASN A 81 10.71 1.58 -7.66
C ASN A 81 9.62 1.25 -6.63
N ILE A 82 8.72 2.21 -6.34
CA ILE A 82 7.66 2.06 -5.35
C ILE A 82 6.31 2.11 -6.06
N GLY A 83 5.60 0.98 -6.06
CA GLY A 83 4.18 0.91 -6.43
C GLY A 83 3.32 1.42 -5.28
N ARG A 84 2.25 2.16 -5.60
CA ARG A 84 1.31 2.63 -4.58
C ARG A 84 -0.13 2.49 -5.03
N ILE A 85 -0.96 1.96 -4.15
CA ILE A 85 -2.40 1.86 -4.31
C ILE A 85 -3.05 2.63 -3.17
N PHE A 86 -4.00 3.48 -3.51
CA PHE A 86 -4.69 4.35 -2.58
C PHE A 86 -6.02 3.74 -2.13
N GLN A 87 -6.54 4.21 -1.00
CA GLN A 87 -7.86 3.87 -0.50
C GLN A 87 -8.96 4.25 -1.51
N ASP A 88 -8.85 5.44 -2.12
CA ASP A 88 -9.76 5.88 -3.17
C ASP A 88 -9.33 5.29 -4.52
N PRO A 89 -10.15 4.41 -5.14
CA PRO A 89 -9.82 3.79 -6.42
C PRO A 89 -9.67 4.78 -7.60
N MET A 90 -10.12 6.02 -7.44
CA MET A 90 -9.95 7.08 -8.45
C MET A 90 -8.52 7.64 -8.45
N LYS A 91 -7.85 7.61 -7.30
CA LYS A 91 -6.46 8.07 -7.19
C LYS A 91 -5.52 7.07 -7.89
N GLY A 92 -4.57 7.61 -8.63
CA GLY A 92 -3.62 6.77 -9.40
C GLY A 92 -4.13 6.36 -10.79
N THR A 93 -5.33 6.80 -11.20
CA THR A 93 -5.90 6.55 -12.52
C THR A 93 -6.29 7.84 -13.23
N ALA A 94 -6.42 7.79 -14.56
CA ALA A 94 -7.00 8.84 -15.39
C ALA A 94 -8.42 8.39 -15.79
N PRO A 95 -9.50 8.85 -15.10
CA PRO A 95 -10.86 8.31 -15.26
C PRO A 95 -11.44 8.51 -16.66
N ASP A 96 -11.04 9.55 -17.35
CA ASP A 96 -11.50 9.88 -18.71
C ASP A 96 -10.81 9.08 -19.80
N LEU A 97 -9.67 8.48 -19.51
CA LEU A 97 -8.96 7.59 -20.41
C LEU A 97 -9.49 6.16 -20.28
N THR A 98 -9.31 5.38 -21.35
CA THR A 98 -9.65 3.95 -21.39
C THR A 98 -8.72 3.12 -20.49
N VAL A 99 -9.11 1.87 -20.23
CA VAL A 99 -8.27 0.90 -19.48
C VAL A 99 -6.92 0.73 -20.19
N GLU A 100 -6.92 0.50 -21.51
CA GLU A 100 -5.68 0.33 -22.29
C GLU A 100 -4.78 1.57 -22.25
N GLU A 101 -5.34 2.77 -22.30
CA GLU A 101 -4.57 4.02 -22.20
C GLU A 101 -3.96 4.20 -20.80
N ASN A 102 -4.71 3.91 -19.73
CA ASN A 102 -4.18 3.93 -18.36
C ASN A 102 -3.04 2.93 -18.19
N MET A 103 -3.21 1.69 -18.67
CA MET A 103 -2.16 0.67 -18.63
C MET A 103 -0.93 1.09 -19.44
N ALA A 104 -1.13 1.67 -20.63
CA ALA A 104 -0.06 2.16 -21.47
C ALA A 104 0.76 3.28 -20.79
N LEU A 105 0.09 4.22 -20.10
CA LEU A 105 0.76 5.26 -19.31
C LEU A 105 1.60 4.67 -18.17
N ALA A 106 1.05 3.71 -17.42
CA ALA A 106 1.74 3.04 -16.34
C ALA A 106 2.97 2.26 -16.86
N TYR A 107 2.81 1.52 -17.95
CA TYR A 107 3.88 0.74 -18.58
C TYR A 107 5.00 1.62 -19.13
N ALA A 108 4.64 2.71 -19.84
CA ALA A 108 5.61 3.67 -20.38
C ALA A 108 6.44 4.34 -19.27
N LYS A 109 5.80 4.72 -18.15
CA LYS A 109 6.48 5.28 -16.99
C LYS A 109 7.51 4.31 -16.39
N ALA A 110 7.15 3.05 -16.26
CA ALA A 110 7.99 2.04 -15.64
C ALA A 110 9.15 1.60 -16.56
N THR A 111 8.94 1.53 -17.88
CA THR A 111 9.95 1.09 -18.86
C THR A 111 10.83 2.21 -19.41
N ARG A 112 10.62 3.48 -18.98
CA ARG A 112 11.31 4.69 -19.51
C ARG A 112 11.15 4.92 -21.02
N ASN A 113 10.20 4.28 -21.67
CA ASN A 113 9.98 4.34 -23.11
C ASN A 113 8.85 5.32 -23.48
N ILE A 114 8.94 6.56 -22.95
CA ILE A 114 7.92 7.61 -23.15
C ILE A 114 7.75 8.00 -24.63
N LEU A 115 8.78 7.77 -25.46
CA LEU A 115 8.78 8.09 -26.90
C LEU A 115 8.37 6.91 -27.80
N SER A 116 8.24 5.71 -27.26
CA SER A 116 7.70 4.60 -28.05
C SER A 116 6.19 4.68 -28.05
N SER A 117 5.58 4.65 -29.24
CA SER A 117 4.12 4.61 -29.39
C SER A 117 3.53 3.55 -28.46
N ALA A 118 2.82 3.99 -27.42
CA ALA A 118 2.21 3.13 -26.41
C ALA A 118 1.05 2.26 -26.96
N HIS A 119 0.88 2.22 -28.27
CA HIS A 119 -0.18 1.50 -28.99
C HIS A 119 0.40 0.43 -29.95
N ARG A 120 1.52 -0.18 -29.60
CA ARG A 120 2.02 -1.32 -30.37
C ARG A 120 1.08 -2.51 -30.13
N LYS A 121 0.76 -3.25 -31.18
CA LYS A 121 -0.07 -4.45 -31.09
C LYS A 121 0.41 -5.43 -30.00
N LYS A 122 1.73 -5.59 -29.87
CA LYS A 122 2.36 -6.42 -28.81
C LYS A 122 2.01 -5.95 -27.40
N ASP A 123 1.95 -4.63 -27.15
CA ASP A 123 1.63 -4.08 -25.84
C ASP A 123 0.15 -4.33 -25.51
N MET A 124 -0.73 -4.22 -26.51
CA MET A 124 -2.17 -4.50 -26.35
C MET A 124 -2.44 -5.98 -26.05
N ASP A 125 -1.75 -6.90 -26.74
CA ASP A 125 -1.85 -8.33 -26.47
C ASP A 125 -1.35 -8.67 -25.07
N TYR A 126 -0.23 -8.07 -24.65
CA TYR A 126 0.31 -8.19 -23.28
C TYR A 126 -0.67 -7.66 -22.23
N PHE A 127 -1.28 -6.49 -22.46
CA PHE A 127 -2.26 -5.94 -21.50
C PHE A 127 -3.49 -6.83 -21.40
N ARG A 128 -3.97 -7.39 -22.52
CA ARG A 128 -5.10 -8.32 -22.52
C ARG A 128 -4.79 -9.57 -21.70
N GLU A 129 -3.64 -10.20 -21.91
CA GLU A 129 -3.19 -11.37 -21.13
C GLU A 129 -3.14 -11.08 -19.63
N LYS A 130 -2.65 -9.90 -19.24
CA LYS A 130 -2.60 -9.48 -17.83
C LYS A 130 -3.99 -9.24 -17.24
N LEU A 131 -4.92 -8.68 -18.03
CA LEU A 131 -6.29 -8.45 -17.59
C LEU A 131 -7.08 -9.76 -17.47
N GLU A 132 -6.86 -10.75 -18.34
CA GLU A 132 -7.44 -12.09 -18.23
C GLU A 132 -7.14 -12.76 -16.91
N LYS A 133 -5.90 -12.59 -16.38
CA LYS A 133 -5.50 -13.14 -15.09
C LYS A 133 -6.29 -12.59 -13.90
N LEU A 134 -6.91 -11.43 -14.03
CA LEU A 134 -7.75 -10.87 -12.98
C LEU A 134 -9.10 -11.58 -12.85
N ASP A 135 -9.53 -12.30 -13.88
CA ASP A 135 -10.83 -13.03 -13.93
C ASP A 135 -12.01 -12.11 -13.56
N MET A 136 -12.05 -10.93 -14.20
CA MET A 136 -13.08 -9.89 -13.99
C MET A 136 -13.72 -9.40 -15.29
N GLY A 137 -13.46 -10.08 -16.45
CA GLY A 137 -13.97 -9.75 -17.76
C GLY A 137 -13.42 -8.44 -18.36
N LEU A 138 -12.30 -7.97 -17.83
CA LEU A 138 -11.69 -6.68 -18.22
C LEU A 138 -10.93 -6.76 -19.54
N GLU A 139 -10.47 -7.94 -19.95
CA GLU A 139 -9.78 -8.22 -21.21
C GLU A 139 -10.67 -7.91 -22.44
N THR A 140 -11.99 -7.98 -22.28
CA THR A 140 -12.97 -7.62 -23.32
C THR A 140 -13.38 -6.15 -23.28
N ARG A 141 -12.99 -5.42 -22.22
CA ARG A 141 -13.41 -4.04 -21.91
C ARG A 141 -12.27 -3.03 -21.94
N MET A 142 -11.18 -3.33 -22.63
CA MET A 142 -9.97 -2.49 -22.65
C MET A 142 -10.23 -1.06 -23.14
N ARG A 143 -11.24 -0.87 -24.02
CA ARG A 143 -11.67 0.45 -24.54
C ARG A 143 -12.71 1.16 -23.67
N THR A 144 -13.14 0.55 -22.57
CA THR A 144 -14.03 1.21 -21.60
C THR A 144 -13.23 2.25 -20.84
N LYS A 145 -13.83 3.43 -20.60
CA LYS A 145 -13.22 4.46 -19.75
C LYS A 145 -13.04 3.94 -18.33
N MET A 146 -11.90 4.24 -17.71
CA MET A 146 -11.57 3.82 -16.34
C MET A 146 -12.65 4.27 -15.36
N GLY A 147 -13.20 5.47 -15.52
CA GLY A 147 -14.27 6.00 -14.68
C GLY A 147 -15.59 5.23 -14.74
N GLN A 148 -15.82 4.40 -15.78
CA GLN A 148 -17.03 3.58 -15.96
C GLN A 148 -16.91 2.17 -15.36
N LEU A 149 -15.74 1.80 -14.84
CA LEU A 149 -15.54 0.54 -14.14
C LEU A 149 -16.16 0.59 -12.74
N SER A 150 -16.54 -0.57 -12.19
CA SER A 150 -16.86 -0.68 -10.77
C SER A 150 -15.63 -0.37 -9.90
N GLY A 151 -15.85 -0.03 -8.63
CA GLY A 151 -14.76 0.24 -7.68
C GLY A 151 -13.73 -0.90 -7.64
N GLY A 152 -14.19 -2.14 -7.54
CA GLY A 152 -13.32 -3.32 -7.50
C GLY A 152 -12.57 -3.57 -8.81
N GLN A 153 -13.26 -3.45 -9.96
CA GLN A 153 -12.61 -3.56 -11.27
C GLN A 153 -11.51 -2.51 -11.43
N ARG A 154 -11.78 -1.27 -11.03
CA ARG A 154 -10.80 -0.19 -11.08
C ARG A 154 -9.62 -0.46 -10.15
N GLN A 155 -9.89 -0.96 -8.95
CA GLN A 155 -8.85 -1.30 -7.98
C GLN A 155 -7.95 -2.43 -8.49
N ALA A 156 -8.54 -3.48 -9.10
CA ALA A 156 -7.77 -4.57 -9.70
C ALA A 156 -6.89 -4.08 -10.88
N VAL A 157 -7.41 -3.20 -11.75
CA VAL A 157 -6.60 -2.58 -12.82
C VAL A 157 -5.49 -1.72 -12.23
N THR A 158 -5.76 -0.94 -11.17
CA THR A 158 -4.75 -0.10 -10.50
C THR A 158 -3.64 -0.95 -9.88
N LEU A 159 -3.99 -2.08 -9.27
CA LEU A 159 -3.03 -3.06 -8.76
C LEU A 159 -2.16 -3.59 -9.89
N LEU A 160 -2.76 -4.02 -10.99
CA LEU A 160 -2.06 -4.49 -12.17
C LEU A 160 -1.11 -3.42 -12.73
N MET A 161 -1.57 -2.18 -12.90
CA MET A 161 -0.75 -1.05 -13.35
C MET A 161 0.46 -0.81 -12.46
N SER A 162 0.30 -0.98 -11.14
CA SER A 162 1.35 -0.78 -10.15
C SER A 162 2.37 -1.92 -10.11
N THR A 163 2.04 -3.08 -10.69
CA THR A 163 2.83 -4.32 -10.63
C THR A 163 3.23 -4.88 -12.00
N MET A 164 2.77 -4.31 -13.12
CA MET A 164 3.17 -4.72 -14.48
C MET A 164 4.68 -4.73 -14.70
N VAL A 165 5.36 -3.77 -14.12
CA VAL A 165 6.81 -3.80 -13.91
C VAL A 165 7.01 -3.95 -12.41
N THR A 166 7.58 -5.07 -12.01
CA THR A 166 7.72 -5.44 -10.59
C THR A 166 8.38 -4.32 -9.79
N PRO A 167 7.67 -3.67 -8.87
CA PRO A 167 8.28 -2.66 -8.01
C PRO A 167 9.14 -3.32 -6.93
N LYS A 168 10.11 -2.60 -6.39
CA LYS A 168 10.90 -3.05 -5.24
C LYS A 168 10.08 -3.04 -3.95
N LEU A 169 9.12 -2.13 -3.86
CA LEU A 169 8.21 -1.99 -2.73
C LEU A 169 6.80 -1.66 -3.22
N LEU A 170 5.79 -2.34 -2.67
CA LEU A 170 4.38 -2.06 -2.91
C LEU A 170 3.73 -1.52 -1.64
N LEU A 171 3.10 -0.34 -1.74
CA LEU A 171 2.36 0.31 -0.67
C LEU A 171 0.86 0.20 -0.95
N LEU A 172 0.12 -0.49 -0.08
CA LEU A 172 -1.32 -0.72 -0.15
C LEU A 172 -2.01 0.04 0.98
N ASP A 173 -2.65 1.18 0.66
CA ASP A 173 -3.29 2.05 1.66
C ASP A 173 -4.79 1.76 1.69
N GLU A 174 -5.24 0.83 2.56
CA GLU A 174 -6.64 0.44 2.75
C GLU A 174 -7.38 0.13 1.44
N HIS A 175 -6.69 -0.49 0.51
CA HIS A 175 -7.08 -0.60 -0.89
C HIS A 175 -8.35 -1.42 -1.15
N THR A 176 -8.92 -2.06 -0.13
CA THR A 176 -10.19 -2.81 -0.23
C THR A 176 -11.31 -2.20 0.61
N ALA A 177 -11.04 -1.16 1.42
CA ALA A 177 -11.99 -0.63 2.39
C ALA A 177 -13.25 0.02 1.76
N ALA A 178 -13.14 0.54 0.53
CA ALA A 178 -14.25 1.17 -0.18
C ALA A 178 -15.06 0.20 -1.06
N LEU A 179 -14.79 -1.11 -0.98
CA LEU A 179 -15.42 -2.14 -1.79
C LEU A 179 -16.45 -2.94 -0.98
N ASP A 180 -17.43 -3.51 -1.68
CA ASP A 180 -18.31 -4.51 -1.07
C ASP A 180 -17.51 -5.77 -0.65
N PRO A 181 -18.00 -6.57 0.31
CA PRO A 181 -17.21 -7.67 0.90
C PRO A 181 -16.73 -8.71 -0.11
N VAL A 182 -17.58 -9.09 -1.08
CA VAL A 182 -17.24 -10.10 -2.10
C VAL A 182 -16.13 -9.59 -3.02
N THR A 183 -16.28 -8.36 -3.49
CA THR A 183 -15.28 -7.71 -4.35
C THR A 183 -13.98 -7.44 -3.59
N ALA A 184 -14.06 -7.03 -2.31
CA ALA A 184 -12.89 -6.83 -1.46
C ALA A 184 -12.08 -8.12 -1.29
N GLN A 185 -12.76 -9.25 -1.07
CA GLN A 185 -12.11 -10.55 -0.98
C GLN A 185 -11.42 -10.92 -2.29
N LYS A 186 -12.09 -10.78 -3.44
CA LYS A 186 -11.51 -11.07 -4.77
C LYS A 186 -10.26 -10.22 -5.03
N VAL A 187 -10.32 -8.90 -4.77
CA VAL A 187 -9.17 -7.99 -4.94
C VAL A 187 -8.02 -8.38 -4.00
N MET A 188 -8.32 -8.81 -2.77
CA MET A 188 -7.30 -9.28 -1.82
C MET A 188 -6.63 -10.58 -2.28
N GLU A 189 -7.39 -11.53 -2.82
CA GLU A 189 -6.85 -12.76 -3.40
C GLU A 189 -5.91 -12.46 -4.55
N ILE A 190 -6.33 -11.64 -5.51
CA ILE A 190 -5.49 -11.15 -6.62
C ILE A 190 -4.22 -10.46 -6.10
N THR A 191 -4.34 -9.63 -5.04
CA THR A 191 -3.19 -8.97 -4.41
C THR A 191 -2.19 -9.98 -3.88
N LYS A 192 -2.67 -11.00 -3.12
CA LYS A 192 -1.81 -12.04 -2.55
C LYS A 192 -1.10 -12.87 -3.63
N GLU A 193 -1.83 -13.21 -4.71
CA GLU A 193 -1.28 -13.96 -5.84
C GLU A 193 -0.16 -13.18 -6.53
N ILE A 194 -0.39 -11.91 -6.91
CA ILE A 194 0.59 -11.07 -7.58
C ILE A 194 1.83 -10.84 -6.70
N VAL A 195 1.64 -10.53 -5.42
CA VAL A 195 2.74 -10.31 -4.47
C VAL A 195 3.59 -11.58 -4.33
N LYS A 196 2.95 -12.75 -4.21
CA LYS A 196 3.62 -14.03 -4.09
C LYS A 196 4.33 -14.45 -5.39
N GLU A 197 3.66 -14.31 -6.56
CA GLU A 197 4.23 -14.68 -7.88
C GLU A 197 5.51 -13.91 -8.16
N HIS A 198 5.56 -12.62 -7.81
CA HIS A 198 6.68 -11.74 -8.09
C HIS A 198 7.59 -11.46 -6.89
N ASN A 199 7.34 -12.11 -5.74
CA ASN A 199 8.06 -11.90 -4.48
C ASN A 199 8.22 -10.42 -4.11
N ILE A 200 7.14 -9.63 -4.22
CA ILE A 200 7.17 -8.18 -4.00
C ILE A 200 7.17 -7.86 -2.51
N THR A 201 8.18 -7.12 -2.04
CA THR A 201 8.14 -6.56 -0.68
C THR A 201 6.95 -5.61 -0.56
N THR A 202 6.07 -5.85 0.42
CA THR A 202 4.78 -5.17 0.49
C THR A 202 4.51 -4.63 1.89
N MET A 203 4.00 -3.41 1.97
CA MET A 203 3.40 -2.86 3.18
C MET A 203 1.92 -2.58 2.91
N MET A 204 1.03 -3.04 3.79
CA MET A 204 -0.42 -2.86 3.66
C MET A 204 -1.01 -2.25 4.93
N ILE A 205 -1.61 -1.08 4.82
CA ILE A 205 -2.46 -0.53 5.88
C ILE A 205 -3.83 -1.19 5.79
N THR A 206 -4.33 -1.65 6.93
CA THR A 206 -5.70 -2.15 7.07
C THR A 206 -6.28 -1.78 8.43
N HIS A 207 -7.60 -1.53 8.47
CA HIS A 207 -8.36 -1.40 9.71
C HIS A 207 -8.92 -2.73 10.20
N ASN A 208 -8.96 -3.75 9.36
CA ASN A 208 -9.43 -5.08 9.73
C ASN A 208 -8.30 -5.89 10.36
N ILE A 209 -8.38 -6.09 11.69
CA ILE A 209 -7.36 -6.79 12.46
C ILE A 209 -7.28 -8.27 12.08
N ASN A 210 -8.41 -8.92 11.82
CA ASN A 210 -8.42 -10.32 11.35
C ASN A 210 -7.69 -10.44 10.02
N GLN A 211 -7.96 -9.54 9.08
CA GLN A 211 -7.23 -9.48 7.81
C GLN A 211 -5.73 -9.24 8.02
N ALA A 212 -5.36 -8.37 8.98
CA ALA A 212 -3.96 -8.11 9.29
C ALA A 212 -3.21 -9.35 9.78
N LEU A 213 -3.84 -10.17 10.64
CA LEU A 213 -3.26 -11.41 11.13
C LEU A 213 -3.25 -12.54 10.08
N GLN A 214 -4.18 -12.53 9.12
CA GLN A 214 -4.31 -13.55 8.07
C GLN A 214 -3.52 -13.23 6.79
N THR A 215 -2.98 -12.00 6.69
CA THR A 215 -2.30 -11.55 5.47
C THR A 215 -0.84 -11.24 5.73
N GLY A 216 0.03 -11.72 4.86
CA GLY A 216 1.47 -11.51 4.96
C GLY A 216 2.15 -12.33 6.07
N ASN A 217 3.38 -11.99 6.38
CA ASN A 217 4.25 -12.71 7.33
C ASN A 217 4.63 -11.87 8.56
N ARG A 218 4.26 -10.58 8.59
CA ARG A 218 4.58 -9.67 9.70
C ARG A 218 3.46 -8.68 9.92
N THR A 219 3.19 -8.33 11.18
CA THR A 219 2.19 -7.33 11.57
C THR A 219 2.83 -6.30 12.49
N ILE A 220 2.80 -5.04 12.11
CA ILE A 220 3.25 -3.92 12.96
C ILE A 220 2.06 -3.06 13.39
N MET A 221 2.13 -2.54 14.60
CA MET A 221 1.11 -1.66 15.15
C MET A 221 1.72 -0.32 15.50
N LEU A 222 1.09 0.75 14.98
CA LEU A 222 1.48 2.12 15.26
C LEU A 222 0.57 2.75 16.31
N ALA A 223 1.18 3.52 17.20
CA ALA A 223 0.48 4.44 18.12
C ALA A 223 1.31 5.71 18.30
N SER A 224 0.66 6.88 18.19
CA SER A 224 1.29 8.19 18.37
C SER A 224 2.63 8.34 17.63
N GLY A 225 2.67 7.90 16.38
CA GLY A 225 3.83 8.02 15.49
C GLY A 225 4.99 7.07 15.78
N LYS A 226 4.77 6.04 16.62
CA LYS A 226 5.79 5.02 16.97
C LYS A 226 5.27 3.63 16.67
N ILE A 227 6.18 2.70 16.39
CA ILE A 227 5.87 1.26 16.37
C ILE A 227 5.83 0.78 17.82
N VAL A 228 4.65 0.34 18.27
CA VAL A 228 4.44 -0.17 19.62
C VAL A 228 4.41 -1.69 19.69
N LEU A 229 4.14 -2.34 18.57
CA LEU A 229 4.15 -3.79 18.46
C LEU A 229 4.67 -4.20 17.09
N ASP A 230 5.48 -5.26 17.07
CA ASP A 230 6.07 -5.85 15.88
C ASP A 230 6.05 -7.37 16.02
N LEU A 231 5.18 -8.02 15.24
CA LEU A 231 4.91 -9.45 15.31
C LEU A 231 5.37 -10.13 14.03
N GLN A 232 6.19 -11.18 14.17
CA GLN A 232 6.66 -12.02 13.08
C GLN A 232 6.85 -13.47 13.55
N GLY A 233 6.89 -14.43 12.60
CA GLY A 233 7.09 -15.84 12.88
C GLY A 233 6.07 -16.40 13.88
N GLU A 234 6.51 -17.30 14.76
CA GLU A 234 5.64 -17.99 15.71
C GLU A 234 4.84 -17.05 16.63
N ALA A 235 5.39 -15.90 17.02
CA ALA A 235 4.69 -14.93 17.85
C ALA A 235 3.45 -14.36 17.15
N ARG A 236 3.54 -14.17 15.82
CA ARG A 236 2.42 -13.72 15.01
C ARG A 236 1.41 -14.84 14.75
N GLU A 237 1.87 -16.06 14.44
CA GLU A 237 1.01 -17.21 14.13
C GLU A 237 0.13 -17.63 15.31
N LYS A 238 0.65 -17.48 16.53
CA LYS A 238 -0.06 -17.80 17.78
C LYS A 238 -0.91 -16.66 18.32
N MET A 239 -0.73 -15.43 17.79
CA MET A 239 -1.42 -14.24 18.27
C MET A 239 -2.91 -14.31 17.93
N THR A 240 -3.75 -14.25 18.93
CA THR A 240 -5.20 -14.13 18.76
C THR A 240 -5.64 -12.66 18.74
N LEU A 241 -6.83 -12.39 18.20
CA LEU A 241 -7.39 -11.05 18.21
C LEU A 241 -7.52 -10.44 19.61
N PRO A 242 -8.03 -11.14 20.65
CA PRO A 242 -8.08 -10.60 22.01
C PRO A 242 -6.71 -10.25 22.57
N GLU A 243 -5.71 -11.13 22.39
CA GLU A 243 -4.33 -10.89 22.85
C GLU A 243 -3.69 -9.68 22.16
N LEU A 244 -3.93 -9.52 20.86
CA LEU A 244 -3.44 -8.37 20.12
C LEU A 244 -4.05 -7.05 20.63
N LEU A 245 -5.35 -7.04 20.92
CA LEU A 245 -6.04 -5.87 21.49
C LEU A 245 -5.54 -5.54 22.90
N GLU A 246 -5.28 -6.56 23.73
CA GLU A 246 -4.72 -6.37 25.07
C GLU A 246 -3.30 -5.82 25.02
N ALA A 247 -2.44 -6.40 24.19
CA ALA A 247 -1.08 -5.91 23.96
C ALA A 247 -1.05 -4.45 23.47
N TYR A 248 -2.04 -4.06 22.65
CA TYR A 248 -2.17 -2.67 22.22
C TYR A 248 -2.55 -1.74 23.38
N LYS A 249 -3.54 -2.10 24.19
CA LYS A 249 -3.96 -1.31 25.37
C LYS A 249 -2.81 -1.08 26.32
N GLU A 250 -2.02 -2.12 26.61
CA GLU A 250 -0.88 -2.04 27.50
C GLU A 250 0.22 -1.10 26.96
N LYS A 251 0.55 -1.23 25.67
CA LYS A 251 1.69 -0.51 25.07
C LYS A 251 1.34 0.91 24.61
N ALA A 252 0.11 1.14 24.16
CA ALA A 252 -0.31 2.45 23.68
C ALA A 252 -0.77 3.39 24.81
N GLY A 253 -0.99 2.89 26.03
CA GLY A 253 -1.43 3.68 27.19
C GLY A 253 -2.81 4.31 27.04
N LYS A 254 -3.57 3.91 26.02
CA LYS A 254 -4.93 4.38 25.72
C LYS A 254 -5.81 3.18 25.39
N VAL A 255 -7.00 3.18 25.95
CA VAL A 255 -8.10 2.37 25.43
C VAL A 255 -8.34 2.86 24.00
N LEU A 256 -8.52 1.95 23.05
CA LEU A 256 -9.06 2.26 21.74
C LEU A 256 -10.46 2.83 21.95
N ASP A 257 -10.56 4.15 22.16
CA ASP A 257 -11.83 4.82 22.26
C ASP A 257 -12.53 4.68 20.91
N ASN A 258 -13.60 3.85 20.92
CA ASN A 258 -14.66 3.80 19.90
C ASN A 258 -14.27 3.59 18.42
N ASP A 259 -13.18 2.94 18.09
CA ASP A 259 -13.05 2.43 16.73
C ASP A 259 -13.89 1.16 16.55
N ARG A 260 -15.19 1.37 16.29
CA ARG A 260 -16.12 0.32 15.81
C ARG A 260 -15.59 -0.48 14.62
N MET A 261 -14.56 0.03 13.96
CA MET A 261 -13.86 -0.63 12.85
C MET A 261 -12.93 -1.77 13.30
N LEU A 262 -12.48 -1.78 14.55
CA LEU A 262 -11.66 -2.89 15.07
C LEU A 262 -12.51 -4.10 15.47
N LEU A 263 -13.83 -3.88 15.64
CA LEU A 263 -14.78 -4.87 16.12
C LEU A 263 -15.86 -5.23 15.10
N SER A 264 -15.71 -4.90 13.82
CA SER A 264 -16.65 -5.40 12.81
C SER A 264 -16.45 -6.90 12.65
N GLU A 265 -17.06 -7.66 13.57
CA GLU A 265 -17.64 -8.95 13.32
C GLU A 265 -18.85 -8.75 12.42
N GLU A 266 -18.87 -9.51 11.34
CA GLU A 266 -19.86 -9.82 10.32
C GLU A 266 -19.59 -9.27 8.94
#